data_e1cc04fd0303ec0482bb53414e990baa
#
_entry.id   e1cc04fd0303ec0482bb53414e990baa
#
_cell.length_a   1.000
_cell.length_b   1.000
_cell.length_c   1.000
_cell.angle_alpha   90.00
_cell.angle_beta   90.00
_cell.angle_gamma   90.00
#
_symmetry.space_group_name_H-M   'P 1'
#
loop_
_entity.id
_entity.type
_entity.pdbx_description
1 polymer ?
#
loop_
_entity_poly.entity_id
_entity_poly.type
_entity_poly.pdbx_seq_one_letter_code
_entity_poly.pdbx_strand_id
1 'polypeptide(L)'
;MNKQQLASTIWESANQMRSKIDANDYKDFILGFIFYKYLSESEVNLMKKEGFTDEQIKKMNEKDVKYVEHVKNTLGYFISYENLFSTWLEMKNDFNVSNVRDALSAFERNIDDVVLVYNYGHGKLNIL
;
A
#
# COMPACT_ATOMS: atom_id res chain seq x y z
N MET A 1 8.53 -11.83 -3.30
CA MET A 1 9.40 -10.99 -2.47
C MET A 1 9.98 -11.82 -1.34
N ASN A 2 11.29 -11.74 -1.11
CA ASN A 2 11.87 -12.44 0.03
C ASN A 2 12.00 -11.48 1.23
N LYS A 3 12.28 -12.07 2.39
CA LYS A 3 12.37 -11.30 3.65
C LYS A 3 13.48 -10.25 3.62
N GLN A 4 14.58 -10.56 2.95
CA GLN A 4 15.72 -9.64 2.86
C GLN A 4 15.39 -8.41 2.02
N GLN A 5 14.69 -8.59 0.90
CA GLN A 5 14.26 -7.48 0.06
C GLN A 5 13.27 -6.58 0.79
N LEU A 6 12.33 -7.17 1.51
CA LEU A 6 11.38 -6.43 2.32
C LEU A 6 12.09 -5.60 3.38
N ALA A 7 12.96 -6.25 4.15
CA ALA A 7 13.70 -5.58 5.22
C ALA A 7 14.55 -4.43 4.68
N SER A 8 15.26 -4.67 3.58
CA SER A 8 16.10 -3.66 2.94
C SER A 8 15.29 -2.44 2.48
N THR A 9 14.15 -2.69 1.84
CA THR A 9 13.28 -1.63 1.34
C THR A 9 12.71 -0.79 2.48
N ILE A 10 12.23 -1.44 3.52
CA ILE A 10 11.71 -0.75 4.71
C ILE A 10 12.82 0.06 5.37
N TRP A 11 14.00 -0.53 5.53
CA TRP A 11 15.12 0.12 6.19
C TRP A 11 15.58 1.37 5.43
N GLU A 12 15.72 1.28 4.12
CA GLU A 12 16.13 2.41 3.30
C GLU A 12 15.09 3.54 3.34
N SER A 13 13.81 3.19 3.24
CA SER A 13 12.73 4.17 3.31
C SER A 13 12.73 4.89 4.67
N ALA A 14 12.92 4.13 5.74
CA ALA A 14 12.98 4.68 7.08
C ALA A 14 14.20 5.57 7.27
N ASN A 15 15.35 5.19 6.71
CA ASN A 15 16.57 6.00 6.78
C ASN A 15 16.41 7.35 6.07
N GLN A 16 15.71 7.39 4.95
CA GLN A 16 15.44 8.64 4.25
C GLN A 16 14.61 9.60 5.09
N MET A 17 13.78 9.08 5.99
CA MET A 17 12.92 9.89 6.83
C MET A 17 13.48 10.14 8.23
N ARG A 18 14.57 9.47 8.58
CA ARG A 18 15.12 9.46 9.94
C ARG A 18 15.41 10.86 10.51
N SER A 19 15.91 11.76 9.69
CA SER A 19 16.24 13.12 10.12
C SER A 19 15.03 14.05 10.20
N LYS A 20 13.87 13.58 9.73
CA LYS A 20 12.66 14.41 9.60
C LYS A 20 11.56 14.04 10.57
N ILE A 21 11.68 12.90 11.25
CA ILE A 21 10.69 12.41 12.20
C ILE A 21 11.37 12.00 13.50
N ASP A 22 10.63 12.05 14.60
CA ASP A 22 11.17 11.62 15.89
C ASP A 22 11.14 10.08 16.02
N ALA A 23 11.67 9.56 17.13
CA ALA A 23 11.84 8.12 17.32
C ALA A 23 10.50 7.36 17.35
N ASN A 24 9.46 7.95 17.91
CA ASN A 24 8.14 7.31 17.96
C ASN A 24 7.52 7.25 16.58
N ASP A 25 7.59 8.33 15.83
CA ASP A 25 7.07 8.39 14.46
C ASP A 25 7.81 7.43 13.55
N TYR A 26 9.12 7.26 13.76
CA TYR A 26 9.93 6.32 13.00
C TYR A 26 9.44 4.89 13.18
N LYS A 27 9.12 4.51 14.42
CA LYS A 27 8.58 3.18 14.71
C LYS A 27 7.22 2.99 14.05
N ASP A 28 6.35 3.99 14.15
CA ASP A 28 5.02 3.95 13.55
C ASP A 28 5.12 3.87 12.02
N PHE A 29 6.09 4.55 11.44
CA PHE A 29 6.35 4.48 10.00
C PHE A 29 6.66 3.06 9.55
N ILE A 30 7.53 2.36 10.28
CA ILE A 30 7.89 0.97 9.94
C ILE A 30 6.67 0.04 10.05
N LEU A 31 5.88 0.18 11.12
CA LEU A 31 4.67 -0.62 11.31
C LEU A 31 3.65 -0.34 10.21
N GLY A 32 3.47 0.92 9.87
CA GLY A 32 2.56 1.32 8.77
C GLY A 32 3.01 0.76 7.44
N PHE A 33 4.31 0.70 7.20
CA PHE A 33 4.88 0.15 5.97
C PHE A 33 4.59 -1.35 5.84
N ILE A 34 4.73 -2.08 6.94
CA ILE A 34 4.41 -3.52 6.98
C ILE A 34 2.93 -3.74 6.74
N PHE A 35 2.08 -2.92 7.35
CA PHE A 35 0.63 -3.01 7.15
C PHE A 35 0.25 -2.67 5.70
N TYR A 36 0.87 -1.67 5.12
CA TYR A 36 0.65 -1.30 3.72
C TYR A 36 1.02 -2.44 2.77
N LYS A 37 2.12 -3.15 3.06
CA LYS A 37 2.49 -4.35 2.30
C LYS A 37 1.37 -5.38 2.33
N TYR A 38 0.80 -5.62 3.51
CA TYR A 38 -0.30 -6.57 3.68
C TYR A 38 -1.52 -6.14 2.85
N LEU A 39 -1.87 -4.85 2.89
CA LEU A 39 -3.00 -4.33 2.12
C LEU A 39 -2.76 -4.48 0.62
N SER A 40 -1.55 -4.17 0.15
CA SER A 40 -1.19 -4.32 -1.26
C SER A 40 -1.33 -5.77 -1.73
N GLU A 41 -0.82 -6.71 -0.95
CA GLU A 41 -0.90 -8.13 -1.30
C GLU A 41 -2.33 -8.62 -1.29
N SER A 42 -3.15 -8.17 -0.35
CA SER A 42 -4.56 -8.55 -0.28
C SER A 42 -5.32 -8.10 -1.52
N GLU A 43 -5.03 -6.90 -2.02
CA GLU A 43 -5.67 -6.40 -3.24
C GLU A 43 -5.25 -7.20 -4.47
N VAL A 44 -3.97 -7.49 -4.62
CA VAL A 44 -3.48 -8.31 -5.74
C VAL A 44 -4.10 -9.70 -5.69
N ASN A 45 -4.20 -10.30 -4.51
CA ASN A 45 -4.81 -11.61 -4.35
C ASN A 45 -6.29 -11.59 -4.74
N LEU A 46 -7.01 -10.53 -4.40
CA LEU A 46 -8.41 -10.37 -4.82
C LEU A 46 -8.52 -10.31 -6.34
N MET A 47 -7.67 -9.49 -6.97
CA MET A 47 -7.68 -9.36 -8.44
C MET A 47 -7.40 -10.70 -9.11
N LYS A 48 -6.41 -11.45 -8.65
CA LYS A 48 -6.09 -12.76 -9.21
C LYS A 48 -7.21 -13.77 -9.00
N LYS A 49 -7.84 -13.75 -7.85
CA LYS A 49 -8.99 -14.59 -7.55
C LYS A 49 -10.15 -14.30 -8.50
N GLU A 50 -10.31 -13.05 -8.91
CA GLU A 50 -11.35 -12.63 -9.85
C GLU A 50 -10.96 -12.85 -11.31
N GLY A 51 -9.81 -13.46 -11.57
CA GLY A 51 -9.39 -13.83 -12.91
C GLY A 51 -8.52 -12.80 -13.63
N PHE A 52 -8.03 -11.77 -12.93
CA PHE A 52 -7.16 -10.78 -13.56
C PHE A 52 -5.78 -11.36 -13.83
N THR A 53 -5.28 -11.10 -15.04
CA THR A 53 -3.90 -11.44 -15.41
C THR A 53 -2.95 -10.37 -14.89
N ASP A 54 -1.67 -10.69 -14.85
CA ASP A 54 -0.65 -9.73 -14.45
C ASP A 54 -0.67 -8.47 -15.33
N GLU A 55 -0.91 -8.65 -16.64
CA GLU A 55 -1.02 -7.53 -17.57
C GLU A 55 -2.21 -6.62 -17.24
N GLN A 56 -3.33 -7.21 -16.86
CA GLN A 56 -4.51 -6.43 -16.45
C GLN A 56 -4.26 -5.67 -15.16
N ILE A 57 -3.58 -6.30 -14.19
CA ILE A 57 -3.24 -5.66 -12.93
C ILE A 57 -2.34 -4.45 -13.16
N LYS A 58 -1.38 -4.56 -14.08
CA LYS A 58 -0.47 -3.45 -14.41
C LYS A 58 -1.18 -2.22 -14.97
N LYS A 59 -2.37 -2.39 -15.52
CA LYS A 59 -3.16 -1.30 -16.12
C LYS A 59 -4.14 -0.67 -15.14
N MET A 60 -4.25 -1.19 -13.92
CA MET A 60 -5.23 -0.69 -12.95
C MET A 60 -4.83 0.67 -12.40
N ASN A 61 -5.76 1.61 -12.41
CA ASN A 61 -5.54 2.95 -11.87
C ASN A 61 -6.86 3.57 -11.41
N GLU A 62 -6.77 4.74 -10.77
CA GLU A 62 -7.93 5.43 -10.18
C GLU A 62 -8.99 5.84 -11.22
N LYS A 63 -8.65 5.92 -12.49
CA LYS A 63 -9.57 6.33 -13.55
C LYS A 63 -10.59 5.24 -13.89
N ASP A 64 -10.33 4.02 -13.47
CA ASP A 64 -11.20 2.86 -13.69
C ASP A 64 -12.29 2.82 -12.63
N VAL A 65 -13.20 3.79 -12.69
CA VAL A 65 -14.15 4.11 -11.60
C VAL A 65 -14.96 2.89 -11.16
N LYS A 66 -15.49 2.11 -12.10
CA LYS A 66 -16.31 0.95 -11.75
C LYS A 66 -15.54 -0.10 -10.97
N TYR A 67 -14.30 -0.34 -11.38
CA TYR A 67 -13.48 -1.34 -10.69
C TYR A 67 -12.99 -0.83 -9.34
N VAL A 68 -12.63 0.45 -9.29
CA VAL A 68 -12.24 1.09 -8.01
C VAL A 68 -13.38 0.94 -6.99
N GLU A 69 -14.61 1.23 -7.40
CA GLU A 69 -15.78 1.08 -6.52
C GLU A 69 -15.97 -0.36 -6.07
N HIS A 70 -15.79 -1.32 -6.97
CA HIS A 70 -15.88 -2.74 -6.63
C HIS A 70 -14.85 -3.13 -5.56
N VAL A 71 -13.61 -2.74 -5.74
CA VAL A 71 -12.52 -3.06 -4.80
C VAL A 71 -12.76 -2.37 -3.45
N LYS A 72 -13.15 -1.10 -3.47
CA LYS A 72 -13.47 -0.35 -2.25
C LYS A 72 -14.61 -1.00 -1.48
N ASN A 73 -15.65 -1.44 -2.17
CA ASN A 73 -16.79 -2.10 -1.52
C ASN A 73 -16.41 -3.44 -0.90
N THR A 74 -15.42 -4.11 -1.47
CA THR A 74 -14.97 -5.43 -0.99
C THR A 74 -13.93 -5.31 0.11
N LEU A 75 -12.90 -4.50 -0.10
CA LEU A 75 -11.73 -4.40 0.79
C LEU A 75 -11.76 -3.18 1.71
N GLY A 76 -12.43 -2.11 1.30
CA GLY A 76 -12.43 -0.85 2.02
C GLY A 76 -11.42 0.16 1.51
N TYR A 77 -10.67 -0.19 0.47
CA TYR A 77 -9.65 0.68 -0.12
C TYR A 77 -9.36 0.25 -1.56
N PHE A 78 -8.63 1.10 -2.28
CA PHE A 78 -8.09 0.77 -3.60
C PHE A 78 -6.68 1.35 -3.72
N ILE A 79 -5.76 0.57 -4.30
CA ILE A 79 -4.38 0.97 -4.55
C ILE A 79 -4.11 0.77 -6.05
N SER A 80 -3.67 1.84 -6.73
CA SER A 80 -3.24 1.76 -8.13
C SER A 80 -1.96 0.93 -8.25
N TYR A 81 -1.73 0.35 -9.42
CA TYR A 81 -0.54 -0.49 -9.64
C TYR A 81 0.76 0.23 -9.26
N GLU A 82 0.89 1.49 -9.63
CA GLU A 82 2.10 2.28 -9.35
C GLU A 82 2.39 2.42 -7.85
N ASN A 83 1.37 2.27 -7.02
CA ASN A 83 1.46 2.44 -5.57
C ASN A 83 1.48 1.11 -4.81
N LEU A 84 1.43 -0.02 -5.50
CA LEU A 84 1.54 -1.32 -4.85
C LEU A 84 2.93 -1.53 -4.29
N PHE A 85 3.00 -2.19 -3.15
CA PHE A 85 4.28 -2.47 -2.51
C PHE A 85 5.21 -3.26 -3.44
N SER A 86 4.68 -4.22 -4.19
CA SER A 86 5.47 -4.99 -5.16
C SER A 86 6.07 -4.12 -6.25
N THR A 87 5.36 -3.08 -6.67
CA THR A 87 5.86 -2.14 -7.67
C THR A 87 7.05 -1.35 -7.11
N TRP A 88 6.98 -0.94 -5.86
CA TRP A 88 8.09 -0.24 -5.21
C TRP A 88 9.35 -1.09 -5.18
N LEU A 89 9.22 -2.40 -4.98
CA LEU A 89 10.38 -3.30 -4.98
C LEU A 89 11.02 -3.39 -6.36
N GLU A 90 10.24 -3.33 -7.42
CA GLU A 90 10.75 -3.35 -8.78
C GLU A 90 11.49 -2.06 -9.14
N MET A 91 11.17 -0.96 -8.48
CA MET A 91 11.81 0.33 -8.73
C MET A 91 13.27 0.37 -8.26
N LYS A 92 13.62 -0.45 -7.27
CA LYS A 92 14.97 -0.51 -6.70
C LYS A 92 15.47 0.88 -6.27
N ASN A 93 16.54 1.37 -6.92
CA ASN A 93 17.17 2.65 -6.57
C ASN A 93 16.30 3.87 -6.89
N ASP A 94 15.29 3.72 -7.74
CA ASP A 94 14.37 4.81 -8.09
C ASP A 94 13.30 5.04 -7.02
N PHE A 95 13.12 4.10 -6.11
CA PHE A 95 12.17 4.24 -5.02
C PHE A 95 12.66 5.28 -4.00
N ASN A 96 11.77 6.21 -3.62
CA ASN A 96 12.11 7.25 -2.66
C ASN A 96 10.89 7.68 -1.84
N VAL A 97 11.10 8.61 -0.91
CA VAL A 97 10.06 9.09 0.02
C VAL A 97 8.83 9.65 -0.71
N SER A 98 9.03 10.30 -1.85
CA SER A 98 7.88 10.87 -2.59
C SER A 98 6.94 9.79 -3.09
N ASN A 99 7.43 8.60 -3.42
CA ASN A 99 6.58 7.49 -3.79
C ASN A 99 5.64 7.10 -2.64
N VAL A 100 6.16 7.07 -1.41
CA VAL A 100 5.37 6.77 -0.23
C VAL A 100 4.31 7.83 0.01
N ARG A 101 4.70 9.12 -0.06
CA ARG A 101 3.77 10.23 0.12
C ARG A 101 2.63 10.19 -0.88
N ASP A 102 2.97 10.01 -2.14
CA ASP A 102 1.97 9.98 -3.21
C ASP A 102 1.01 8.80 -3.03
N ALA A 103 1.55 7.66 -2.64
CA ALA A 103 0.75 6.47 -2.39
C ALA A 103 -0.21 6.65 -1.21
N LEU A 104 0.26 7.26 -0.12
CA LEU A 104 -0.59 7.51 1.05
C LEU A 104 -1.67 8.53 0.75
N SER A 105 -1.35 9.57 -0.02
CA SER A 105 -2.36 10.55 -0.45
C SER A 105 -3.43 9.89 -1.33
N ALA A 106 -3.02 9.04 -2.26
CA ALA A 106 -3.95 8.30 -3.10
C ALA A 106 -4.79 7.32 -2.27
N PHE A 107 -4.18 6.68 -1.28
CA PHE A 107 -4.89 5.77 -0.38
C PHE A 107 -6.01 6.50 0.36
N GLU A 108 -5.73 7.69 0.89
CA GLU A 108 -6.75 8.49 1.59
C GLU A 108 -7.92 8.85 0.68
N ARG A 109 -7.65 9.12 -0.59
CA ARG A 109 -8.71 9.43 -1.55
C ARG A 109 -9.60 8.23 -1.89
N ASN A 110 -9.09 7.02 -1.68
CA ASN A 110 -9.72 5.79 -2.15
C ASN A 110 -10.07 4.82 -1.02
N ILE A 111 -10.35 5.32 0.16
CA ILE A 111 -10.80 4.49 1.27
C ILE A 111 -12.31 4.59 1.47
N ASP A 112 -12.87 3.50 1.97
CA ASP A 112 -14.23 3.47 2.53
C ASP A 112 -14.08 3.12 4.01
N ASP A 113 -14.21 4.12 4.87
CA ASP A 113 -13.95 3.96 6.30
C ASP A 113 -14.80 2.89 6.96
N VAL A 114 -16.05 2.77 6.54
CA VAL A 114 -16.97 1.79 7.13
C VAL A 114 -16.53 0.36 6.79
N VAL A 115 -16.25 0.10 5.53
CA VAL A 115 -15.80 -1.23 5.08
C VAL A 115 -14.45 -1.56 5.67
N LEU A 116 -13.55 -0.57 5.70
CA LEU A 116 -12.20 -0.75 6.22
C LEU A 116 -12.22 -1.14 7.71
N VAL A 117 -13.03 -0.45 8.52
CA VAL A 117 -13.17 -0.77 9.94
C VAL A 117 -13.78 -2.16 10.13
N TYR A 118 -14.79 -2.49 9.34
CA TYR A 118 -15.44 -3.79 9.41
C TYR A 118 -14.44 -4.93 9.13
N ASN A 119 -13.61 -4.76 8.11
CA ASN A 119 -12.69 -5.82 7.68
C ASN A 119 -11.48 -5.98 8.59
N TYR A 120 -10.92 -4.86 9.11
CA TYR A 120 -9.61 -4.90 9.75
C TYR A 120 -9.65 -4.59 11.25
N GLY A 121 -10.78 -4.13 11.77
CA GLY A 121 -10.92 -3.87 13.19
C GLY A 121 -10.18 -2.65 13.69
N HIS A 122 -10.19 -2.46 15.01
CA HIS A 122 -9.85 -1.17 15.61
C HIS A 122 -8.37 -0.86 15.73
N GLY A 123 -7.55 -1.82 16.04
CA GLY A 123 -6.13 -1.57 16.32
C GLY A 123 -5.26 -1.32 15.11
N LYS A 124 -5.63 -1.88 13.96
CA LYS A 124 -4.78 -1.86 12.77
C LYS A 124 -4.84 -0.55 12.01
N LEU A 125 -5.95 0.18 12.09
CA LEU A 125 -6.11 1.45 11.39
C LEU A 125 -5.29 2.57 12.01
N ASN A 126 -4.97 2.47 13.28
CA ASN A 126 -4.20 3.49 13.98
C ASN A 126 -2.73 3.55 13.52
N ILE A 127 -2.30 2.55 12.78
CA ILE A 127 -0.93 2.46 12.27
C ILE A 127 -0.74 3.33 11.03
N LEU A 128 -1.80 3.50 10.25
CA LEU A 128 -1.78 4.32 9.04
C LEU A 128 -2.12 5.77 9.36
#